data_657eeeff66aacd6f0c91fb3035ecf875
#
_entry.id   657eeeff66aacd6f0c91fb3035ecf875
#
_cell.length_a   1.000
_cell.length_b   1.000
_cell.length_c   1.000
_cell.angle_alpha   90.00
_cell.angle_beta   90.00
_cell.angle_gamma   90.00
#
_symmetry.space_group_name_H-M   'P 1'
#
loop_
_entity.id
_entity.type
_entity.pdbx_description
1 polymer ?
#
loop_
_entity_poly.entity_id
_entity_poly.type
_entity_poly.pdbx_seq_one_letter_code
_entity_poly.pdbx_strand_id
1 'polypeptide(L)'
;MSNVIRVGDPTSHGGSVLSSSVAHFTVEGKSVVVVGDKCSCPINGHQNCTVASGSSTHTVSGKAVAYDGDKTSCGATLTSTIATFSSS
;
A
#
# COMPACT_ATOMS: atom_id res chain seq x y z
N MET A 1 -16.58 0.40 0.67
CA MET A 1 -15.56 1.08 1.48
C MET A 1 -14.21 0.41 1.28
N SER A 2 -13.17 1.20 1.03
CA SER A 2 -11.85 0.65 0.75
C SER A 2 -11.13 0.25 2.03
N ASN A 3 -10.34 -0.82 1.95
CA ASN A 3 -9.49 -1.25 3.06
C ASN A 3 -8.10 -0.67 2.89
N VAL A 4 -7.41 -0.44 4.02
CA VAL A 4 -6.05 0.09 3.99
C VAL A 4 -5.09 -0.94 3.41
N ILE A 5 -4.02 -0.44 2.80
CA ILE A 5 -2.91 -1.27 2.33
C ILE A 5 -1.92 -1.42 3.48
N ARG A 6 -1.41 -2.63 3.65
CA ARG A 6 -0.46 -2.96 4.71
C ARG A 6 0.79 -3.59 4.11
N VAL A 7 1.89 -3.59 4.87
CA VAL A 7 3.13 -4.24 4.43
C VAL A 7 2.84 -5.70 4.08
N GLY A 8 3.32 -6.11 2.91
CA GLY A 8 3.10 -7.45 2.39
C GLY A 8 1.91 -7.58 1.44
N ASP A 9 1.08 -6.55 1.34
CA ASP A 9 -0.07 -6.60 0.42
C ASP A 9 0.41 -6.61 -1.03
N PRO A 10 -0.29 -7.35 -1.91
CA PRO A 10 0.17 -7.55 -3.28
C PRO A 10 -0.15 -6.37 -4.19
N THR A 11 0.60 -6.31 -5.30
CA THR A 11 0.30 -5.40 -6.40
C THR A 11 -0.17 -6.19 -7.62
N SER A 12 -0.81 -5.49 -8.55
CA SER A 12 -1.31 -6.11 -9.78
C SER A 12 -0.20 -6.61 -10.70
N HIS A 13 1.04 -6.19 -10.48
CA HIS A 13 2.20 -6.62 -11.28
C HIS A 13 2.91 -7.83 -10.66
N GLY A 14 2.33 -8.45 -9.65
CA GLY A 14 2.94 -9.62 -9.00
C GLY A 14 3.94 -9.28 -7.92
N GLY A 15 4.08 -8.01 -7.58
CA GLY A 15 4.92 -7.57 -6.48
C GLY A 15 4.15 -7.43 -5.17
N SER A 16 4.79 -6.83 -4.18
CA SER A 16 4.17 -6.58 -2.89
C SER A 16 4.80 -5.36 -2.24
N VAL A 17 4.12 -4.82 -1.22
CA VAL A 17 4.66 -3.72 -0.43
C VAL A 17 5.76 -4.25 0.48
N LEU A 18 6.91 -3.60 0.47
CA LEU A 18 8.10 -4.08 1.17
C LEU A 18 8.29 -3.46 2.55
N SER A 19 7.90 -2.21 2.73
CA SER A 19 8.19 -1.50 3.96
C SER A 19 7.16 -0.41 4.22
N SER A 20 7.14 0.07 5.47
CA SER A 20 6.29 1.19 5.88
C SER A 20 7.15 2.22 6.62
N SER A 21 6.99 3.49 6.25
CA SER A 21 7.64 4.59 6.97
C SER A 21 6.91 4.93 8.28
N VAL A 22 5.75 4.34 8.51
CA VAL A 22 4.97 4.53 9.74
C VAL A 22 4.73 3.19 10.42
N ALA A 23 5.81 2.45 10.63
CA ALA A 23 5.75 1.08 11.11
C ALA A 23 5.05 0.93 12.47
N HIS A 24 4.99 1.98 13.25
CA HIS A 24 4.29 1.98 14.54
C HIS A 24 2.77 2.04 14.41
N PHE A 25 2.26 2.33 13.24
CA PHE A 25 0.81 2.42 12.99
C PHE A 25 0.37 1.12 12.30
N THR A 26 -0.30 0.26 13.06
CA THR A 26 -0.65 -1.08 12.55
C THR A 26 -2.15 -1.29 12.50
N VAL A 27 -2.57 -2.14 11.57
CA VAL A 27 -3.94 -2.66 11.48
C VAL A 27 -3.82 -4.18 11.39
N GLU A 28 -4.43 -4.87 12.34
CA GLU A 28 -4.38 -6.33 12.44
C GLU A 28 -2.95 -6.88 12.43
N GLY A 29 -2.07 -6.18 13.14
CA GLY A 29 -0.71 -6.65 13.33
C GLY A 29 0.28 -6.32 12.22
N LYS A 30 -0.17 -5.64 11.16
CA LYS A 30 0.70 -5.24 10.06
C LYS A 30 0.69 -3.72 9.90
N SER A 31 1.85 -3.16 9.60
CA SER A 31 1.98 -1.72 9.44
C SER A 31 1.22 -1.22 8.22
N VAL A 32 0.53 -0.09 8.37
CA VAL A 32 -0.14 0.54 7.25
C VAL A 32 0.90 1.18 6.32
N VAL A 33 0.49 1.39 5.08
CA VAL A 33 1.36 1.91 4.02
C VAL A 33 0.91 3.31 3.63
N VAL A 34 1.85 4.19 3.46
CA VAL A 34 1.60 5.57 3.02
C VAL A 34 2.34 5.86 1.73
N VAL A 35 1.98 6.95 1.09
CA VAL A 35 2.64 7.40 -0.15
C VAL A 35 4.14 7.53 0.09
N GLY A 36 4.93 7.01 -0.85
CA GLY A 36 6.38 7.00 -0.77
C GLY A 36 6.97 5.70 -0.24
N ASP A 37 6.18 4.83 0.35
CA ASP A 37 6.66 3.54 0.83
C ASP A 37 7.04 2.64 -0.34
N LYS A 38 8.02 1.76 -0.11
CA LYS A 38 8.60 0.95 -1.18
C LYS A 38 7.79 -0.31 -1.43
N CYS A 39 7.69 -0.66 -2.70
CA CYS A 39 7.08 -1.92 -3.11
C CYS A 39 7.97 -2.59 -4.15
N SER A 40 7.85 -3.92 -4.23
CA SER A 40 8.56 -4.67 -5.24
C SER A 40 7.75 -4.71 -6.52
N CYS A 41 8.44 -4.78 -7.64
CA CYS A 41 7.80 -4.92 -8.92
C CYS A 41 8.69 -5.82 -9.78
N PRO A 42 8.27 -7.06 -10.08
CA PRO A 42 9.13 -7.99 -10.80
C PRO A 42 9.26 -7.67 -12.29
N ILE A 43 8.55 -6.68 -12.78
CA ILE A 43 8.62 -6.27 -14.16
C ILE A 43 9.95 -5.56 -14.41
N ASN A 44 10.65 -5.99 -15.46
CA ASN A 44 11.93 -5.43 -15.82
C ASN A 44 11.82 -3.93 -16.06
N GLY A 45 12.71 -3.16 -15.44
CA GLY A 45 12.67 -1.70 -15.51
C GLY A 45 11.83 -1.00 -14.45
N HIS A 46 11.12 -1.78 -13.59
CA HIS A 46 10.26 -1.22 -12.56
C HIS A 46 10.81 -1.50 -11.16
N GLN A 47 12.11 -1.31 -10.97
CA GLN A 47 12.79 -1.80 -9.77
C GLN A 47 12.62 -0.92 -8.54
N ASN A 48 12.34 0.36 -8.70
CA ASN A 48 12.24 1.27 -7.57
C ASN A 48 10.81 1.78 -7.41
N CYS A 49 9.87 0.88 -7.41
CA CYS A 49 8.46 1.24 -7.27
C CYS A 49 8.18 1.75 -5.86
N THR A 50 7.37 2.78 -5.79
CA THR A 50 6.88 3.32 -4.53
C THR A 50 5.37 3.52 -4.64
N VAL A 51 4.72 3.65 -3.49
CA VAL A 51 3.31 3.99 -3.45
C VAL A 51 3.14 5.42 -3.95
N ALA A 52 2.33 5.61 -4.99
CA ALA A 52 2.21 6.90 -5.67
C ALA A 52 0.94 7.67 -5.29
N SER A 53 -0.10 6.98 -4.84
CA SER A 53 -1.34 7.65 -4.46
C SER A 53 -1.88 7.12 -3.15
N GLY A 54 -2.70 7.93 -2.49
CA GLY A 54 -3.32 7.57 -1.24
C GLY A 54 -4.52 8.46 -0.96
N SER A 55 -5.09 8.32 0.24
CA SER A 55 -6.26 9.07 0.63
C SER A 55 -5.93 10.56 0.80
N SER A 56 -6.78 11.42 0.28
CA SER A 56 -6.63 12.87 0.46
C SER A 56 -7.08 13.33 1.85
N THR A 57 -7.80 12.50 2.58
CA THR A 57 -8.39 12.88 3.86
C THR A 57 -7.80 12.11 5.04
N HIS A 58 -7.05 11.05 4.79
CA HIS A 58 -6.51 10.20 5.85
C HIS A 58 -4.99 10.16 5.72
N THR A 59 -4.30 10.82 6.65
CA THR A 59 -2.84 10.90 6.61
C THR A 59 -2.25 10.46 7.94
N VAL A 60 -1.01 9.95 7.87
CA VAL A 60 -0.19 9.61 9.02
C VAL A 60 1.17 10.26 8.81
N SER A 61 1.63 11.03 9.79
CA SER A 61 2.91 11.75 9.72
C SER A 61 3.00 12.64 8.48
N GLY A 62 1.87 13.22 8.07
CA GLY A 62 1.81 14.11 6.92
C GLY A 62 1.77 13.41 5.57
N LYS A 63 1.68 12.08 5.54
CA LYS A 63 1.66 11.30 4.30
C LYS A 63 0.32 10.59 4.16
N ALA A 64 -0.20 10.57 2.93
CA ALA A 64 -1.49 9.95 2.66
C ALA A 64 -1.42 8.44 2.82
N VAL A 65 -2.39 7.87 3.52
CA VAL A 65 -2.51 6.43 3.70
C VAL A 65 -3.01 5.79 2.40
N ALA A 66 -2.36 4.70 1.98
CA ALA A 66 -2.77 3.98 0.78
C ALA A 66 -3.95 3.06 1.09
N TYR A 67 -4.88 2.98 0.16
CA TYR A 67 -6.05 2.12 0.24
C TYR A 67 -6.12 1.20 -0.96
N ASP A 68 -6.93 0.16 -0.83
CA ASP A 68 -7.20 -0.76 -1.92
C ASP A 68 -7.59 0.01 -3.19
N GLY A 69 -6.89 -0.28 -4.29
CA GLY A 69 -7.11 0.43 -5.54
C GLY A 69 -6.14 1.57 -5.82
N ASP A 70 -5.34 1.97 -4.82
CA ASP A 70 -4.33 2.99 -5.04
C ASP A 70 -3.19 2.45 -5.90
N LYS A 71 -2.41 3.33 -6.48
CA LYS A 71 -1.41 2.98 -7.49
C LYS A 71 0.01 3.15 -6.99
N THR A 72 0.91 2.39 -7.60
CA THR A 72 2.34 2.57 -7.43
C THR A 72 2.90 3.45 -8.54
N SER A 73 4.16 3.86 -8.39
CA SER A 73 4.83 4.71 -9.38
C SER A 73 5.02 3.99 -10.72
N CYS A 74 5.00 2.67 -10.73
CA CYS A 74 5.12 1.90 -11.96
C CYS A 74 3.78 1.52 -12.58
N GLY A 75 2.68 2.06 -12.05
CA GLY A 75 1.35 1.83 -12.59
C GLY A 75 0.64 0.60 -12.06
N ALA A 76 1.25 -0.11 -11.11
CA ALA A 76 0.58 -1.26 -10.49
C ALA A 76 -0.53 -0.79 -9.55
N THR A 77 -1.54 -1.61 -9.39
CA THR A 77 -2.63 -1.36 -8.46
C THR A 77 -2.39 -2.12 -7.16
N LEU A 78 -2.52 -1.44 -6.04
CA LEU A 78 -2.39 -2.06 -4.72
C LEU A 78 -3.70 -2.76 -4.36
N THR A 79 -3.58 -3.96 -3.80
CA THR A 79 -4.74 -4.76 -3.39
C THR A 79 -4.63 -5.08 -1.90
N SER A 80 -5.65 -4.71 -1.14
CA SER A 80 -5.68 -5.01 0.29
C SER A 80 -5.98 -6.49 0.53
N THR A 81 -5.31 -7.07 1.53
CA THR A 81 -5.57 -8.43 1.96
C THR A 81 -6.45 -8.50 3.21
N ILE A 82 -7.00 -7.36 3.64
CA ILE A 82 -7.93 -7.34 4.76
C ILE A 82 -9.29 -7.84 4.27
N ALA A 83 -9.54 -9.13 4.42
CA ALA A 83 -10.75 -9.72 3.90
C ALA A 83 -11.91 -9.71 4.90
N THR A 84 -11.58 -9.79 6.18
CA THR A 84 -12.61 -9.98 7.21
C THR A 84 -13.47 -8.74 7.42
N PHE A 85 -12.96 -7.58 7.15
CA PHE A 85 -13.72 -6.35 7.34
C PHE A 85 -14.54 -5.93 6.14
N SER A 86 -14.20 -6.47 4.98
CA SER A 86 -14.89 -6.07 3.77
C SER A 86 -16.34 -6.55 3.74
N SER A 87 -16.66 -7.54 4.52
CA SER A 87 -18.01 -8.11 4.56
C SER A 87 -18.97 -7.31 5.43
N SER A 88 -18.44 -6.46 6.24
CA SER A 88 -19.29 -5.73 7.19
C SER A 88 -19.76 -4.41 6.65
#